data_3945d0bcd92c82501f84164c8c4c3bf9
#
_entry.id   3945d0bcd92c82501f84164c8c4c3bf9
#
_cell.length_a   1.000
_cell.length_b   1.000
_cell.length_c   1.000
_cell.angle_alpha   90.00
_cell.angle_beta   90.00
_cell.angle_gamma   90.00
#
_symmetry.space_group_name_H-M   'P 1'
#
loop_
_entity.id
_entity.type
_entity.pdbx_description
1 polymer ?
#
loop_
_entity_poly.entity_id
_entity_poly.type
_entity_poly.pdbx_seq_one_letter_code
_entity_poly.pdbx_strand_id
1 'polypeptide(L)'
;MIIEIVIPSPGESITEVEIARWLVKDNSWVEKDQEVAEVESEKATLPITASQSGLISIKIKEGAAKVGQVACTIDTEAAMPEGLQIAAGNKKDEAVYKTDDVKTPDTKKVETEPSKTESSKVKATPLAKKLMDEKGLSIEDVISGLRKITTREVLLSTSGSTTTETNEVQTARTEERIPMSQLRKKLSQRLVAVKNETAMLTTFNEVDMSRIIQIRKTYQEVFQQKHGVKLGYMSFFTRAVVEALKQHPVVNSRIEGDEIVSPNYYDIGIAVQTPKGLMVPIIRNAEKLTMAEIESEIVRLSEKGRQGRIGLSDLEGGTFTITNGGIFGSMLSTPILNPPQAAILGMHNIVDRPVAIDGRVEIRPVMYIALSYDHRIIDGKDSVGFLVRVKQMLENPEQMLTGGVNPDRLLLDI
;
A
#
# COMPACT_ATOMS: atom_id res chain seq x y z
N MET A 1 35.53 10.76 -28.92
CA MET A 1 34.37 11.49 -29.49
C MET A 1 33.37 11.75 -28.39
N ILE A 2 32.91 12.99 -28.20
CA ILE A 2 31.94 13.33 -27.13
C ILE A 2 30.53 13.24 -27.69
N ILE A 3 29.68 12.41 -27.08
CA ILE A 3 28.27 12.24 -27.46
C ILE A 3 27.41 12.87 -26.38
N GLU A 4 26.49 13.75 -26.76
CA GLU A 4 25.55 14.39 -25.87
C GLU A 4 24.28 13.53 -25.71
N ILE A 5 23.86 13.32 -24.46
CA ILE A 5 22.60 12.66 -24.13
C ILE A 5 21.63 13.71 -23.66
N VAL A 6 20.56 13.88 -24.39
CA VAL A 6 19.51 14.84 -24.11
C VAL A 6 18.36 14.18 -23.35
N ILE A 7 17.66 14.99 -22.56
CA ILE A 7 16.48 14.56 -21.81
C ILE A 7 15.36 14.21 -22.80
N PRO A 8 14.81 12.98 -22.76
CA PRO A 8 13.74 12.56 -23.67
C PRO A 8 12.42 13.25 -23.34
N SER A 9 11.58 13.45 -24.37
CA SER A 9 10.23 14.00 -24.20
C SER A 9 9.28 12.89 -23.74
N PRO A 10 8.60 13.03 -22.58
CA PRO A 10 7.60 12.08 -22.13
C PRO A 10 6.21 12.23 -22.79
N GLY A 11 6.03 13.22 -23.69
CA GLY A 11 4.78 13.51 -24.41
C GLY A 11 4.74 14.92 -24.99
N GLU A 12 3.83 15.17 -25.93
CA GLU A 12 3.75 16.41 -26.72
C GLU A 12 3.50 17.70 -25.92
N SER A 13 3.07 17.61 -24.66
CA SER A 13 2.69 18.78 -23.84
C SER A 13 3.63 19.03 -22.66
N ILE A 14 4.72 18.29 -22.50
CA ILE A 14 5.61 18.38 -21.34
C ILE A 14 6.89 19.12 -21.73
N THR A 15 7.10 20.28 -21.12
CA THR A 15 8.29 21.14 -21.38
C THR A 15 9.38 20.99 -20.32
N GLU A 16 9.03 20.52 -19.12
CA GLU A 16 9.94 20.37 -17.99
C GLU A 16 9.79 19.00 -17.34
N VAL A 17 10.91 18.41 -16.93
CA VAL A 17 11.00 17.15 -16.22
C VAL A 17 12.02 17.29 -15.08
N GLU A 18 12.00 16.39 -14.11
CA GLU A 18 12.96 16.37 -13.01
C GLU A 18 13.82 15.12 -13.07
N ILE A 19 15.14 15.29 -12.89
CA ILE A 19 16.02 14.14 -12.73
C ILE A 19 15.79 13.57 -11.33
N ALA A 20 15.13 12.40 -11.26
CA ALA A 20 14.76 11.77 -9.98
C ALA A 20 15.99 11.19 -9.28
N ARG A 21 16.87 10.53 -10.03
CA ARG A 21 18.15 10.01 -9.52
C ARG A 21 19.10 9.62 -10.66
N TRP A 22 20.39 9.71 -10.38
CA TRP A 22 21.43 9.11 -11.21
C TRP A 22 21.70 7.68 -10.72
N LEU A 23 21.74 6.72 -11.65
CA LEU A 23 22.05 5.31 -11.38
C LEU A 23 23.54 5.04 -11.45
N VAL A 24 24.32 5.98 -12.00
CA VAL A 24 25.77 5.93 -12.18
C VAL A 24 26.43 7.14 -11.54
N LYS A 25 27.69 7.02 -11.17
CA LYS A 25 28.49 8.13 -10.62
C LYS A 25 29.08 8.98 -11.75
N ASP A 26 29.29 10.26 -11.48
CA ASP A 26 30.02 11.14 -12.39
C ASP A 26 31.44 10.60 -12.64
N ASN A 27 31.91 10.70 -13.89
CA ASN A 27 33.19 10.13 -14.34
C ASN A 27 33.29 8.60 -14.14
N SER A 28 32.19 7.85 -14.22
CA SER A 28 32.21 6.39 -14.27
C SER A 28 32.11 5.88 -15.72
N TRP A 29 32.53 4.65 -15.95
CA TRP A 29 32.37 3.98 -17.24
C TRP A 29 30.95 3.42 -17.36
N VAL A 30 30.30 3.62 -18.50
CA VAL A 30 28.97 3.10 -18.82
C VAL A 30 29.03 2.27 -20.11
N GLU A 31 28.15 1.26 -20.19
CA GLU A 31 27.97 0.44 -21.38
C GLU A 31 26.84 1.01 -22.25
N LYS A 32 26.88 0.67 -23.54
CA LYS A 32 25.80 1.01 -24.46
C LYS A 32 24.50 0.38 -23.97
N ASP A 33 23.38 1.15 -24.04
CA ASP A 33 22.02 0.80 -23.60
C ASP A 33 21.88 0.63 -22.07
N GLN A 34 22.91 0.95 -21.29
CA GLN A 34 22.83 0.99 -19.82
C GLN A 34 21.97 2.16 -19.37
N GLU A 35 21.08 1.92 -18.41
CA GLU A 35 20.30 2.98 -17.74
C GLU A 35 21.24 3.81 -16.85
N VAL A 36 21.33 5.12 -17.11
CA VAL A 36 22.23 6.06 -16.41
C VAL A 36 21.51 7.00 -15.45
N ALA A 37 20.27 7.32 -15.73
CA ALA A 37 19.42 8.13 -14.84
C ALA A 37 17.95 7.81 -15.03
N GLU A 38 17.14 8.16 -14.02
CA GLU A 38 15.67 8.16 -14.10
C GLU A 38 15.17 9.62 -14.09
N VAL A 39 14.32 9.93 -15.05
CA VAL A 39 13.68 11.23 -15.20
C VAL A 39 12.20 11.10 -14.87
N GLU A 40 11.71 11.92 -13.98
CA GLU A 40 10.30 11.95 -13.56
C GLU A 40 9.59 13.14 -14.21
N SER A 41 8.47 12.85 -14.86
CA SER A 41 7.56 13.86 -15.39
C SER A 41 6.23 13.79 -14.64
N GLU A 42 5.34 14.75 -14.95
CA GLU A 42 3.99 14.78 -14.39
C GLU A 42 3.22 13.47 -14.56
N LYS A 43 3.49 12.72 -15.63
CA LYS A 43 2.69 11.55 -16.04
C LYS A 43 3.45 10.22 -16.04
N ALA A 44 4.79 10.24 -16.10
CA ALA A 44 5.59 9.02 -16.20
C ALA A 44 7.03 9.21 -15.73
N THR A 45 7.65 8.13 -15.28
CA THR A 45 9.11 8.04 -15.06
C THR A 45 9.73 7.37 -16.28
N LEU A 46 10.73 7.98 -16.89
CA LEU A 46 11.44 7.47 -18.05
C LEU A 46 12.91 7.25 -17.71
N PRO A 47 13.54 6.12 -18.11
CA PRO A 47 14.97 5.94 -18.00
C PRO A 47 15.70 6.74 -19.08
N ILE A 48 16.84 7.35 -18.72
CA ILE A 48 17.85 7.80 -19.68
C ILE A 48 18.85 6.68 -19.86
N THR A 49 19.07 6.27 -21.11
CA THR A 49 20.03 5.21 -21.45
C THR A 49 21.26 5.79 -22.16
N ALA A 50 22.42 5.17 -21.96
CA ALA A 50 23.66 5.51 -22.66
C ALA A 50 23.57 5.06 -24.12
N SER A 51 23.74 5.97 -25.07
CA SER A 51 23.70 5.67 -26.51
C SER A 51 24.94 4.92 -27.01
N GLN A 52 26.07 5.05 -26.31
CA GLN A 52 27.36 4.38 -26.58
C GLN A 52 28.09 4.11 -25.27
N SER A 53 29.05 3.17 -25.31
CA SER A 53 29.95 2.90 -24.19
C SER A 53 31.03 3.97 -24.08
N GLY A 54 31.37 4.40 -22.85
CA GLY A 54 32.37 5.41 -22.62
C GLY A 54 32.34 5.99 -21.19
N LEU A 55 33.12 7.04 -20.97
CA LEU A 55 33.20 7.75 -19.70
C LEU A 55 32.06 8.80 -19.62
N ILE A 56 31.16 8.66 -18.69
CA ILE A 56 30.05 9.61 -18.53
C ILE A 56 30.46 10.85 -17.72
N SER A 57 30.04 12.04 -18.16
CA SER A 57 30.18 13.29 -17.43
C SER A 57 28.81 13.92 -17.25
N ILE A 58 28.37 14.05 -16.00
CA ILE A 58 27.05 14.55 -15.60
C ILE A 58 27.05 16.08 -15.64
N LYS A 59 26.13 16.66 -16.42
CA LYS A 59 25.98 18.14 -16.54
C LYS A 59 24.90 18.68 -15.59
N ILE A 60 23.84 17.91 -15.34
CA ILE A 60 22.74 18.31 -14.45
C ILE A 60 22.69 17.29 -13.33
N LYS A 61 23.07 17.70 -12.11
CA LYS A 61 23.18 16.76 -10.97
C LYS A 61 21.82 16.38 -10.40
N GLU A 62 20.93 17.35 -10.16
CA GLU A 62 19.60 17.15 -9.59
C GLU A 62 18.69 18.34 -9.96
N GLY A 63 17.35 18.13 -10.00
CA GLY A 63 16.36 19.18 -10.12
C GLY A 63 15.66 19.24 -11.48
N ALA A 64 14.87 20.33 -11.67
CA ALA A 64 14.08 20.54 -12.87
C ALA A 64 14.99 20.85 -14.08
N ALA A 65 14.72 20.16 -15.19
CA ALA A 65 15.43 20.32 -16.43
C ALA A 65 14.44 20.36 -17.61
N LYS A 66 14.81 21.09 -18.68
CA LYS A 66 13.94 21.19 -19.85
C LYS A 66 14.11 19.99 -20.77
N VAL A 67 13.01 19.57 -21.39
CA VAL A 67 13.04 18.54 -22.45
C VAL A 67 13.95 19.00 -23.58
N GLY A 68 14.84 18.10 -24.05
CA GLY A 68 15.86 18.40 -25.04
C GLY A 68 17.14 19.04 -24.48
N GLN A 69 17.22 19.33 -23.18
CA GLN A 69 18.45 19.80 -22.55
C GLN A 69 19.45 18.66 -22.40
N VAL A 70 20.75 18.94 -22.53
CA VAL A 70 21.81 17.94 -22.36
C VAL A 70 21.93 17.56 -20.88
N ALA A 71 21.61 16.30 -20.55
CA ALA A 71 21.71 15.75 -19.20
C ALA A 71 23.13 15.34 -18.84
N CYS A 72 23.81 14.66 -19.76
CA CYS A 72 25.19 14.19 -19.59
C CYS A 72 25.89 14.08 -20.96
N THR A 73 27.21 13.91 -20.93
CA THR A 73 28.02 13.63 -22.10
C THR A 73 28.80 12.34 -21.89
N ILE A 74 28.98 11.55 -22.96
CA ILE A 74 29.78 10.33 -22.93
C ILE A 74 30.98 10.52 -23.86
N ASP A 75 32.17 10.34 -23.29
CA ASP A 75 33.44 10.30 -24.10
C ASP A 75 33.79 8.85 -24.45
N THR A 76 33.64 8.53 -25.71
CA THR A 76 33.89 7.19 -26.26
C THR A 76 35.37 6.90 -26.54
N GLU A 77 36.23 7.92 -26.52
CA GLU A 77 37.68 7.77 -26.74
C GLU A 77 38.48 7.68 -25.43
N ALA A 78 37.81 7.88 -24.27
CA ALA A 78 38.45 7.70 -22.99
C ALA A 78 38.88 6.24 -22.81
N ALA A 79 40.11 5.99 -22.37
CA ALA A 79 40.57 4.64 -22.04
C ALA A 79 39.82 4.13 -20.78
N MET A 80 39.40 2.87 -20.81
CA MET A 80 38.79 2.22 -19.67
C MET A 80 39.79 2.20 -18.50
N PRO A 81 39.45 2.78 -17.32
CA PRO A 81 40.39 2.78 -16.18
C PRO A 81 40.62 1.35 -15.70
N GLU A 82 41.87 0.90 -15.64
CA GLU A 82 42.25 -0.39 -15.06
C GLU A 82 41.87 -0.39 -13.55
N GLY A 83 40.90 -1.23 -13.17
CA GLY A 83 40.51 -1.45 -11.76
C GLY A 83 39.13 -1.03 -11.34
N LEU A 84 38.24 -0.53 -12.22
CA LEU A 84 36.86 -0.30 -11.90
C LEU A 84 36.03 -1.58 -12.06
N GLN A 85 35.46 -2.08 -10.94
CA GLN A 85 34.42 -3.10 -10.99
C GLN A 85 33.21 -2.50 -11.72
N ILE A 86 32.82 -3.16 -12.80
CA ILE A 86 31.58 -2.89 -13.54
C ILE A 86 30.45 -3.02 -12.50
N ALA A 87 29.69 -1.96 -12.22
CA ALA A 87 28.49 -2.00 -11.46
C ALA A 87 27.45 -2.78 -12.28
N ALA A 88 27.50 -4.11 -12.17
CA ALA A 88 26.52 -5.00 -12.76
C ALA A 88 25.14 -4.64 -12.18
N GLY A 89 24.23 -4.29 -13.07
CA GLY A 89 22.83 -4.08 -12.75
C GLY A 89 22.28 -5.28 -11.97
N ASN A 90 21.61 -5.01 -10.88
CA ASN A 90 20.98 -5.98 -10.00
C ASN A 90 20.14 -6.98 -10.78
N LYS A 91 20.70 -8.17 -11.00
CA LYS A 91 19.90 -9.37 -11.26
C LYS A 91 19.21 -9.73 -9.96
N LYS A 92 17.90 -9.88 -10.06
CA LYS A 92 17.00 -10.33 -9.03
C LYS A 92 17.55 -11.56 -8.29
N ASP A 93 17.76 -11.42 -6.99
CA ASP A 93 17.85 -12.56 -6.09
C ASP A 93 16.43 -13.02 -5.77
N GLU A 94 16.07 -14.17 -6.30
CA GLU A 94 14.92 -14.96 -5.85
C GLU A 94 15.25 -15.57 -4.49
N ALA A 95 14.79 -14.93 -3.42
CA ALA A 95 14.80 -15.54 -2.09
C ALA A 95 13.63 -16.54 -1.98
N VAL A 96 13.95 -17.80 -2.09
CA VAL A 96 13.08 -18.93 -1.77
C VAL A 96 12.86 -18.95 -0.26
N TYR A 97 11.67 -18.55 0.20
CA TYR A 97 11.25 -18.80 1.58
C TYR A 97 10.77 -20.23 1.72
N LYS A 98 11.56 -21.06 2.40
CA LYS A 98 11.14 -22.34 2.94
C LYS A 98 10.26 -22.07 4.15
N THR A 99 9.05 -22.58 4.10
CA THR A 99 8.14 -22.70 5.24
C THR A 99 8.59 -23.85 6.12
N ASP A 100 9.04 -23.53 7.33
CA ASP A 100 9.20 -24.53 8.38
C ASP A 100 7.97 -24.51 9.29
N ASP A 101 7.40 -25.69 9.45
CA ASP A 101 6.29 -26.02 10.34
C ASP A 101 6.60 -25.69 11.79
N VAL A 102 5.78 -24.86 12.42
CA VAL A 102 5.80 -24.69 13.88
C VAL A 102 4.60 -25.43 14.48
N LYS A 103 4.92 -26.56 15.09
CA LYS A 103 4.02 -27.30 15.99
C LYS A 103 3.72 -26.50 17.24
N THR A 104 2.45 -26.40 17.56
CA THR A 104 1.91 -25.93 18.84
C THR A 104 2.26 -26.92 19.97
N PRO A 105 2.63 -26.44 21.15
CA PRO A 105 2.57 -27.23 22.37
C PRO A 105 1.42 -26.78 23.28
N ASP A 106 0.83 -27.80 23.87
CA ASP A 106 -0.28 -27.85 24.82
C ASP A 106 -0.20 -26.90 26.03
N THR A 107 -1.39 -26.42 26.39
CA THR A 107 -1.74 -25.76 27.65
C THR A 107 -1.59 -26.67 28.85
N LYS A 108 -0.79 -26.30 29.83
CA LYS A 108 -0.94 -26.71 31.22
C LYS A 108 -1.09 -25.50 32.14
N LYS A 109 -2.23 -25.49 32.84
CA LYS A 109 -2.53 -24.66 34.01
C LYS A 109 -1.44 -24.82 35.07
N VAL A 110 -1.02 -23.74 35.68
CA VAL A 110 -0.45 -23.70 37.01
C VAL A 110 -0.99 -22.49 37.76
N GLU A 111 -1.41 -22.79 38.98
CA GLU A 111 -2.06 -21.97 39.98
C GLU A 111 -1.18 -20.85 40.52
N THR A 112 -1.84 -19.79 40.98
CA THR A 112 -1.31 -18.65 41.73
C THR A 112 -1.02 -19.00 43.18
N GLU A 113 0.16 -18.58 43.68
CA GLU A 113 0.33 -18.07 45.05
C GLU A 113 1.51 -17.09 45.15
N PRO A 114 1.49 -16.13 46.09
CA PRO A 114 2.34 -14.96 46.07
C PRO A 114 3.54 -15.08 47.02
N SER A 115 4.72 -14.70 46.59
CA SER A 115 5.80 -14.45 47.56
C SER A 115 6.95 -13.61 46.99
N LYS A 116 7.18 -12.48 47.68
CA LYS A 116 8.45 -11.80 48.02
C LYS A 116 9.39 -11.30 46.92
N THR A 117 9.56 -10.00 46.98
CA THR A 117 10.69 -9.15 46.57
C THR A 117 12.01 -9.92 46.44
N GLU A 118 12.47 -10.11 45.21
CA GLU A 118 13.90 -10.34 44.93
C GLU A 118 14.33 -9.55 43.69
N SER A 119 15.51 -8.96 43.80
CA SER A 119 16.25 -8.16 42.84
C SER A 119 16.08 -8.56 41.38
N SER A 120 15.83 -7.60 40.53
CA SER A 120 15.68 -7.71 39.07
C SER A 120 16.88 -8.45 38.44
N LYS A 121 16.71 -9.72 38.11
CA LYS A 121 17.68 -10.47 37.30
C LYS A 121 17.54 -10.04 35.84
N VAL A 122 18.49 -9.25 35.39
CA VAL A 122 18.61 -8.89 33.96
C VAL A 122 18.95 -10.14 33.16
N LYS A 123 18.15 -10.46 32.14
CA LYS A 123 18.38 -11.62 31.25
C LYS A 123 19.23 -11.16 30.06
N ALA A 124 20.46 -11.65 29.99
CA ALA A 124 21.33 -11.49 28.82
C ALA A 124 21.09 -12.62 27.81
N THR A 125 21.20 -12.34 26.51
CA THR A 125 21.09 -13.35 25.45
C THR A 125 22.29 -14.33 25.51
N PRO A 126 22.17 -15.58 25.02
CA PRO A 126 23.25 -16.57 25.03
C PRO A 126 24.55 -16.07 24.39
N LEU A 127 24.46 -15.28 23.32
CA LEU A 127 25.59 -14.68 22.61
C LEU A 127 26.26 -13.59 23.44
N ALA A 128 25.48 -12.75 24.12
CA ALA A 128 25.99 -11.70 25.00
C ALA A 128 26.72 -12.29 26.21
N LYS A 129 26.20 -13.38 26.81
CA LYS A 129 26.90 -14.10 27.90
C LYS A 129 28.25 -14.64 27.46
N LYS A 130 28.32 -15.28 26.30
CA LYS A 130 29.57 -15.84 25.77
C LYS A 130 30.62 -14.76 25.51
N LEU A 131 30.21 -13.59 25.06
CA LEU A 131 31.11 -12.44 24.84
C LEU A 131 31.57 -11.80 26.16
N MET A 132 30.72 -11.79 27.17
CA MET A 132 31.04 -11.29 28.50
C MET A 132 32.04 -12.21 29.21
N ASP A 133 31.85 -13.53 29.14
CA ASP A 133 32.77 -14.54 29.68
C ASP A 133 34.16 -14.48 29.00
N GLU A 134 34.19 -14.30 27.67
CA GLU A 134 35.42 -14.14 26.88
C GLU A 134 36.22 -12.87 27.20
N LYS A 135 35.53 -11.84 27.69
CA LYS A 135 36.10 -10.52 27.99
C LYS A 135 36.27 -10.25 29.50
N GLY A 136 35.86 -11.18 30.36
CA GLY A 136 36.00 -11.06 31.82
C GLY A 136 35.14 -9.97 32.46
N LEU A 137 34.00 -9.62 31.87
CA LEU A 137 33.08 -8.59 32.31
C LEU A 137 31.90 -9.17 33.08
N SER A 138 31.58 -8.61 34.25
CA SER A 138 30.38 -8.96 34.99
C SER A 138 29.13 -8.26 34.42
N ILE A 139 27.95 -8.83 34.65
CA ILE A 139 26.67 -8.22 34.27
C ILE A 139 26.51 -6.83 34.91
N GLU A 140 27.03 -6.63 36.11
CA GLU A 140 26.94 -5.38 36.86
C GLU A 140 27.82 -4.27 36.28
N ASP A 141 28.96 -4.60 35.69
CA ASP A 141 29.84 -3.65 34.99
C ASP A 141 29.20 -3.07 33.70
N VAL A 142 28.29 -3.80 33.09
CA VAL A 142 27.64 -3.40 31.84
C VAL A 142 26.30 -2.67 32.08
N ILE A 143 25.72 -2.80 33.28
CA ILE A 143 24.37 -2.29 33.61
C ILE A 143 24.34 -0.84 34.11
N SER A 144 25.44 -0.26 34.55
CA SER A 144 25.37 1.11 35.12
C SER A 144 24.99 2.13 34.02
N GLY A 145 23.71 2.26 33.76
CA GLY A 145 23.14 3.27 32.88
C GLY A 145 22.33 2.78 31.69
N LEU A 146 22.21 1.46 31.42
CA LEU A 146 21.58 0.94 30.21
C LEU A 146 20.26 0.19 30.51
N ARG A 147 19.19 0.56 29.82
CA ARG A 147 17.88 -0.13 29.91
C ARG A 147 17.80 -1.40 29.05
N LYS A 148 18.73 -1.62 28.10
CA LYS A 148 18.79 -2.80 27.23
C LYS A 148 20.22 -2.99 26.71
N ILE A 149 20.82 -4.17 26.92
CA ILE A 149 22.17 -4.50 26.48
C ILE A 149 22.12 -5.11 25.08
N THR A 150 22.79 -4.50 24.12
CA THR A 150 23.00 -5.01 22.77
C THR A 150 24.47 -5.35 22.54
N THR A 151 24.78 -6.16 21.52
CA THR A 151 26.15 -6.56 21.13
C THR A 151 27.04 -5.33 20.87
N ARG A 152 26.48 -4.23 20.39
CA ARG A 152 27.18 -2.97 20.12
C ARG A 152 27.64 -2.28 21.40
N GLU A 153 26.85 -2.33 22.46
CA GLU A 153 27.16 -1.70 23.76
C GLU A 153 28.25 -2.45 24.54
N VAL A 154 28.29 -3.79 24.40
CA VAL A 154 29.37 -4.63 24.95
C VAL A 154 30.70 -4.36 24.24
N LEU A 155 30.70 -4.13 22.93
CA LEU A 155 31.90 -3.79 22.15
C LEU A 155 32.44 -2.38 22.48
N LEU A 156 31.57 -1.41 22.77
CA LEU A 156 31.97 -0.05 23.16
C LEU A 156 32.58 0.01 24.56
N SER A 157 32.19 -0.84 25.52
CA SER A 157 32.73 -0.88 26.87
C SER A 157 34.11 -1.56 26.97
N THR A 158 34.57 -2.25 25.90
CA THR A 158 35.87 -2.91 25.84
C THR A 158 37.02 -2.05 25.29
N SER A 159 36.72 -0.85 24.76
CA SER A 159 37.72 0.11 24.29
C SER A 159 38.14 1.02 25.48
N GLY A 160 38.72 0.41 26.50
CA GLY A 160 39.25 1.15 27.64
C GLY A 160 40.47 1.98 27.25
N SER A 161 40.33 3.29 27.28
CA SER A 161 41.43 4.20 27.44
C SER A 161 41.03 5.32 28.39
N THR A 162 41.77 5.39 29.44
CA THR A 162 41.74 6.36 30.53
C THR A 162 41.77 7.80 30.02
N THR A 163 40.67 8.51 30.22
CA THR A 163 40.70 9.94 30.62
C THR A 163 39.30 10.33 31.08
N THR A 164 39.23 10.74 32.32
CA THR A 164 38.07 11.30 32.99
C THR A 164 37.76 12.66 32.37
N GLU A 165 36.96 12.69 31.34
CA GLU A 165 36.17 13.85 30.97
C GLU A 165 34.73 13.36 30.86
N THR A 166 33.89 13.85 31.76
CA THR A 166 32.43 13.73 31.71
C THR A 166 31.94 14.47 30.46
N ASN A 167 32.10 13.85 29.30
CA ASN A 167 31.37 14.22 28.14
C ASN A 167 29.96 13.61 28.29
N GLU A 168 29.02 14.41 28.80
CA GLU A 168 27.61 14.22 28.50
C GLU A 168 27.51 14.05 26.97
N VAL A 169 27.32 12.82 26.52
CA VAL A 169 26.89 12.58 25.16
C VAL A 169 25.49 13.17 25.07
N GLN A 170 25.42 14.48 24.86
CA GLN A 170 24.24 15.12 24.32
C GLN A 170 24.02 14.41 22.97
N THR A 171 23.07 13.47 22.94
CA THR A 171 22.51 13.00 21.69
C THR A 171 21.91 14.23 21.04
N ALA A 172 22.68 14.85 20.15
CA ALA A 172 22.22 16.00 19.39
C ALA A 172 20.92 15.56 18.70
N ARG A 173 19.83 16.24 19.03
CA ARG A 173 18.56 16.03 18.30
C ARG A 173 18.82 16.47 16.87
N THR A 174 18.95 15.49 15.97
CA THR A 174 19.15 15.73 14.54
C THR A 174 17.84 15.54 13.82
N GLU A 175 17.51 16.45 12.92
CA GLU A 175 16.39 16.37 12.02
C GLU A 175 16.92 15.98 10.62
N GLU A 176 16.33 14.96 10.03
CA GLU A 176 16.56 14.61 8.64
C GLU A 176 15.51 15.30 7.77
N ARG A 177 15.94 16.06 6.76
CA ARG A 177 15.07 16.76 5.81
C ARG A 177 15.14 16.06 4.46
N ILE A 178 14.03 15.35 4.11
CA ILE A 178 13.90 14.66 2.83
C ILE A 178 12.89 15.42 1.98
N PRO A 179 13.26 15.92 0.79
CA PRO A 179 12.32 16.57 -0.12
C PRO A 179 11.25 15.58 -0.59
N MET A 180 10.00 16.05 -0.69
CA MET A 180 8.93 15.25 -1.27
C MET A 180 9.16 15.03 -2.77
N SER A 181 8.94 13.80 -3.25
CA SER A 181 8.93 13.51 -4.70
C SER A 181 7.81 14.31 -5.40
N GLN A 182 7.94 14.52 -6.71
CA GLN A 182 6.93 15.24 -7.51
C GLN A 182 5.57 14.56 -7.44
N LEU A 183 5.55 13.24 -7.52
CA LEU A 183 4.32 12.46 -7.35
C LEU A 183 3.67 12.74 -5.99
N ARG A 184 4.45 12.78 -4.90
CA ARG A 184 3.94 13.07 -3.55
C ARG A 184 3.43 14.50 -3.44
N LYS A 185 4.11 15.48 -4.04
CA LYS A 185 3.65 16.89 -4.05
C LYS A 185 2.30 17.02 -4.75
N LYS A 186 2.14 16.41 -5.94
CA LYS A 186 0.87 16.43 -6.70
C LYS A 186 -0.25 15.72 -5.97
N LEU A 187 0.02 14.54 -5.40
CA LEU A 187 -0.97 13.83 -4.59
C LEU A 187 -1.42 14.68 -3.39
N SER A 188 -0.49 15.35 -2.70
CA SER A 188 -0.80 16.25 -1.58
C SER A 188 -1.73 17.38 -2.01
N GLN A 189 -1.41 18.07 -3.12
CA GLN A 189 -2.25 19.14 -3.66
C GLN A 189 -3.64 18.63 -4.01
N ARG A 190 -3.73 17.48 -4.71
CA ARG A 190 -5.01 16.87 -5.09
C ARG A 190 -5.87 16.51 -3.86
N LEU A 191 -5.29 15.89 -2.83
CA LEU A 191 -6.02 15.51 -1.62
C LEU A 191 -6.56 16.73 -0.86
N VAL A 192 -5.77 17.80 -0.77
CA VAL A 192 -6.21 19.05 -0.13
C VAL A 192 -7.31 19.72 -0.96
N ALA A 193 -7.16 19.78 -2.30
CA ALA A 193 -8.17 20.33 -3.18
C ALA A 193 -9.52 19.62 -3.02
N VAL A 194 -9.53 18.27 -3.09
CA VAL A 194 -10.75 17.46 -2.90
C VAL A 194 -11.44 17.78 -1.60
N LYS A 195 -10.69 17.83 -0.48
CA LYS A 195 -11.27 18.12 0.83
C LYS A 195 -11.89 19.51 0.91
N ASN A 196 -11.34 20.48 0.19
CA ASN A 196 -11.83 21.88 0.19
C ASN A 196 -12.94 22.13 -0.83
N GLU A 197 -12.98 21.38 -1.93
CA GLU A 197 -13.93 21.53 -3.04
C GLU A 197 -15.18 20.67 -2.91
N THR A 198 -15.23 19.75 -1.94
CA THR A 198 -16.39 18.87 -1.71
C THR A 198 -17.01 19.13 -0.33
N ALA A 199 -18.33 18.98 -0.25
CA ALA A 199 -19.05 18.89 1.02
C ALA A 199 -18.98 17.45 1.55
N MET A 200 -17.77 16.96 1.82
CA MET A 200 -17.54 15.56 2.14
C MET A 200 -18.07 15.19 3.52
N LEU A 201 -18.94 14.20 3.57
CA LEU A 201 -19.48 13.58 4.78
C LEU A 201 -19.19 12.08 4.77
N THR A 202 -19.17 11.45 5.94
CA THR A 202 -18.98 9.99 6.05
C THR A 202 -20.07 9.39 6.93
N THR A 203 -20.73 8.35 6.44
CA THR A 203 -21.64 7.51 7.22
C THR A 203 -21.05 6.12 7.41
N PHE A 204 -21.41 5.46 8.49
CA PHE A 204 -20.85 4.17 8.90
C PHE A 204 -21.94 3.15 9.13
N ASN A 205 -21.57 1.88 8.93
CA ASN A 205 -22.39 0.74 9.33
C ASN A 205 -21.49 -0.42 9.76
N GLU A 206 -22.03 -1.40 10.43
CA GLU A 206 -21.34 -2.65 10.76
C GLU A 206 -21.95 -3.81 9.98
N VAL A 207 -21.11 -4.78 9.62
CA VAL A 207 -21.48 -5.97 8.82
C VAL A 207 -21.03 -7.22 9.57
N ASP A 208 -21.95 -8.14 9.79
CA ASP A 208 -21.62 -9.51 10.22
C ASP A 208 -21.02 -10.29 9.03
N MET A 209 -19.74 -10.61 9.14
CA MET A 209 -18.98 -11.30 8.09
C MET A 209 -19.11 -12.83 8.16
N SER A 210 -19.85 -13.40 9.11
CA SER A 210 -19.95 -14.84 9.38
C SER A 210 -20.30 -15.62 8.12
N ARG A 211 -21.29 -15.17 7.34
CA ARG A 211 -21.77 -15.87 6.16
C ARG A 211 -20.74 -15.90 5.04
N ILE A 212 -20.07 -14.78 4.78
CA ILE A 212 -19.00 -14.70 3.77
C ILE A 212 -17.79 -15.55 4.19
N ILE A 213 -17.40 -15.49 5.47
CA ILE A 213 -16.31 -16.33 6.00
C ILE A 213 -16.65 -17.82 5.81
N GLN A 214 -17.88 -18.22 6.13
CA GLN A 214 -18.36 -19.58 5.95
C GLN A 214 -18.30 -20.02 4.48
N ILE A 215 -18.81 -19.22 3.54
CA ILE A 215 -18.77 -19.51 2.10
C ILE A 215 -17.31 -19.69 1.66
N ARG A 216 -16.43 -18.76 2.01
CA ARG A 216 -15.02 -18.86 1.66
C ARG A 216 -14.38 -20.13 2.24
N LYS A 217 -14.61 -20.42 3.53
CA LYS A 217 -14.08 -21.63 4.15
C LYS A 217 -14.55 -22.92 3.47
N THR A 218 -15.80 -22.96 3.04
CA THR A 218 -16.39 -24.15 2.40
C THR A 218 -15.93 -24.33 0.96
N TYR A 219 -15.83 -23.25 0.19
CA TYR A 219 -15.67 -23.35 -1.27
C TYR A 219 -14.32 -22.86 -1.81
N GLN A 220 -13.41 -22.41 -0.94
CA GLN A 220 -12.12 -21.83 -1.35
C GLN A 220 -11.30 -22.77 -2.25
N GLU A 221 -11.19 -24.04 -1.88
CA GLU A 221 -10.37 -25.02 -2.62
C GLU A 221 -10.99 -25.33 -3.98
N VAL A 222 -12.30 -25.61 -4.02
CA VAL A 222 -13.01 -25.90 -5.25
C VAL A 222 -13.01 -24.70 -6.19
N PHE A 223 -13.18 -23.49 -5.63
CA PHE A 223 -13.13 -22.25 -6.41
C PHE A 223 -11.74 -22.05 -7.02
N GLN A 224 -10.69 -22.22 -6.22
CA GLN A 224 -9.32 -22.08 -6.71
C GLN A 224 -8.93 -23.12 -7.74
N GLN A 225 -9.35 -24.39 -7.56
CA GLN A 225 -9.12 -25.44 -8.55
C GLN A 225 -9.81 -25.16 -9.88
N LYS A 226 -11.03 -24.64 -9.82
CA LYS A 226 -11.84 -24.36 -11.02
C LYS A 226 -11.41 -23.11 -11.76
N HIS A 227 -11.04 -22.04 -11.03
CA HIS A 227 -10.84 -20.69 -11.60
C HIS A 227 -9.38 -20.21 -11.56
N GLY A 228 -8.48 -20.93 -10.90
CA GLY A 228 -7.06 -20.57 -10.79
C GLY A 228 -6.75 -19.42 -9.83
N VAL A 229 -7.76 -18.80 -9.23
CA VAL A 229 -7.64 -17.67 -8.30
C VAL A 229 -8.31 -17.97 -6.97
N LYS A 230 -7.82 -17.31 -5.90
CA LYS A 230 -8.41 -17.44 -4.57
C LYS A 230 -9.67 -16.58 -4.47
N LEU A 231 -10.68 -17.07 -3.78
CA LEU A 231 -11.89 -16.30 -3.47
C LEU A 231 -11.58 -15.30 -2.34
N GLY A 232 -11.43 -14.03 -2.68
CA GLY A 232 -11.17 -12.93 -1.74
C GLY A 232 -12.45 -12.34 -1.16
N TYR A 233 -12.30 -11.35 -0.27
CA TYR A 233 -13.43 -10.54 0.19
C TYR A 233 -13.82 -9.48 -0.82
N MET A 234 -12.85 -9.01 -1.63
CA MET A 234 -13.05 -7.88 -2.55
C MET A 234 -14.11 -8.16 -3.61
N SER A 235 -14.20 -9.37 -4.13
CA SER A 235 -15.22 -9.74 -5.10
C SER A 235 -16.63 -9.66 -4.51
N PHE A 236 -16.83 -10.10 -3.26
CA PHE A 236 -18.12 -9.94 -2.56
C PHE A 236 -18.49 -8.47 -2.39
N PHE A 237 -17.52 -7.64 -1.94
CA PHE A 237 -17.75 -6.21 -1.80
C PHE A 237 -18.02 -5.52 -3.13
N THR A 238 -17.24 -5.83 -4.17
CA THR A 238 -17.44 -5.28 -5.51
C THR A 238 -18.83 -5.63 -6.04
N ARG A 239 -19.27 -6.88 -5.88
CA ARG A 239 -20.60 -7.30 -6.33
C ARG A 239 -21.72 -6.64 -5.53
N ALA A 240 -21.62 -6.58 -4.20
CA ALA A 240 -22.58 -5.91 -3.34
C ALA A 240 -22.69 -4.41 -3.67
N VAL A 241 -21.55 -3.75 -3.90
CA VAL A 241 -21.49 -2.34 -4.29
C VAL A 241 -22.18 -2.13 -5.63
N VAL A 242 -21.89 -2.93 -6.64
CA VAL A 242 -22.52 -2.83 -7.97
C VAL A 242 -24.03 -2.95 -7.87
N GLU A 243 -24.54 -3.95 -7.15
CA GLU A 243 -26.00 -4.13 -6.98
C GLU A 243 -26.64 -2.99 -6.16
N ALA A 244 -25.92 -2.44 -5.18
CA ALA A 244 -26.40 -1.29 -4.43
C ALA A 244 -26.40 0.01 -5.27
N LEU A 245 -25.39 0.22 -6.12
CA LEU A 245 -25.30 1.36 -7.03
C LEU A 245 -26.46 1.38 -8.06
N LYS A 246 -26.93 0.21 -8.52
CA LYS A 246 -28.10 0.12 -9.40
C LYS A 246 -29.37 0.68 -8.74
N GLN A 247 -29.49 0.54 -7.43
CA GLN A 247 -30.64 1.03 -6.65
C GLN A 247 -30.48 2.48 -6.18
N HIS A 248 -29.23 2.96 -6.08
CA HIS A 248 -28.86 4.30 -5.67
C HIS A 248 -27.94 4.96 -6.72
N PRO A 249 -28.44 5.25 -7.95
CA PRO A 249 -27.62 5.72 -9.06
C PRO A 249 -26.91 7.06 -8.79
N VAL A 250 -27.46 7.90 -7.91
CA VAL A 250 -26.81 9.16 -7.52
C VAL A 250 -25.47 8.93 -6.82
N VAL A 251 -25.28 7.79 -6.14
CA VAL A 251 -24.00 7.43 -5.48
C VAL A 251 -22.91 7.08 -6.52
N ASN A 252 -23.31 6.68 -7.74
CA ASN A 252 -22.40 6.43 -8.88
C ASN A 252 -22.16 7.66 -9.75
N SER A 253 -22.72 8.83 -9.37
CA SER A 253 -22.71 10.05 -10.18
C SER A 253 -21.48 10.91 -9.87
N ARG A 254 -21.28 11.94 -10.68
CA ARG A 254 -20.27 12.98 -10.49
C ARG A 254 -20.83 14.34 -10.86
N ILE A 255 -20.15 15.40 -10.42
CA ILE A 255 -20.48 16.78 -10.78
C ILE A 255 -19.59 17.20 -11.94
N GLU A 256 -20.20 17.75 -13.00
CA GLU A 256 -19.50 18.44 -14.10
C GLU A 256 -20.13 19.83 -14.29
N GLY A 257 -19.41 20.87 -13.85
CA GLY A 257 -19.97 22.23 -13.78
C GLY A 257 -21.19 22.25 -12.86
N ASP A 258 -22.35 22.60 -13.42
CA ASP A 258 -23.64 22.66 -12.71
C ASP A 258 -24.52 21.43 -12.98
N GLU A 259 -23.98 20.38 -13.61
CA GLU A 259 -24.71 19.19 -13.99
C GLU A 259 -24.30 17.96 -13.16
N ILE A 260 -25.29 17.09 -12.88
CA ILE A 260 -25.06 15.77 -12.29
C ILE A 260 -25.01 14.75 -13.43
N VAL A 261 -23.87 14.12 -13.63
CA VAL A 261 -23.66 13.09 -14.65
C VAL A 261 -23.73 11.72 -14.00
N SER A 262 -24.73 10.93 -14.39
CA SER A 262 -24.98 9.58 -13.89
C SER A 262 -24.65 8.53 -14.95
N PRO A 263 -23.51 7.82 -14.86
CA PRO A 263 -23.18 6.75 -15.80
C PRO A 263 -24.10 5.54 -15.60
N ASN A 264 -24.40 4.84 -16.70
CA ASN A 264 -25.18 3.60 -16.70
C ASN A 264 -24.30 2.33 -16.68
N TYR A 265 -23.05 2.48 -16.29
CA TYR A 265 -22.04 1.43 -16.14
C TYR A 265 -21.32 1.59 -14.80
N TYR A 266 -20.65 0.53 -14.35
CA TYR A 266 -20.02 0.49 -13.03
C TYR A 266 -18.56 0.09 -13.15
N ASP A 267 -17.69 1.10 -13.22
CA ASP A 267 -16.25 0.97 -13.28
C ASP A 267 -15.67 1.20 -11.88
N ILE A 268 -15.31 0.11 -11.22
CA ILE A 268 -14.96 0.12 -9.78
C ILE A 268 -13.47 0.20 -9.58
N GLY A 269 -13.02 1.31 -8.97
CA GLY A 269 -11.64 1.49 -8.53
C GLY A 269 -11.34 0.70 -7.26
N ILE A 270 -10.23 -0.02 -7.25
CA ILE A 270 -9.75 -0.76 -6.07
C ILE A 270 -8.44 -0.17 -5.59
N ALA A 271 -8.42 0.37 -4.38
CA ALA A 271 -7.19 0.95 -3.83
C ALA A 271 -6.14 -0.14 -3.53
N VAL A 272 -4.97 -0.03 -4.13
CA VAL A 272 -3.85 -0.97 -4.02
C VAL A 272 -2.59 -0.23 -3.60
N GLN A 273 -1.91 -0.73 -2.56
CA GLN A 273 -0.60 -0.24 -2.16
C GLN A 273 0.47 -0.77 -3.11
N THR A 274 1.27 0.15 -3.66
CA THR A 274 2.40 -0.17 -4.54
C THR A 274 3.70 0.42 -3.99
N PRO A 275 4.88 0.00 -4.48
CA PRO A 275 6.15 0.63 -4.10
C PRO A 275 6.21 2.14 -4.39
N LYS A 276 5.46 2.62 -5.40
CA LYS A 276 5.37 4.04 -5.75
C LYS A 276 4.30 4.80 -4.94
N GLY A 277 3.54 4.13 -4.08
CA GLY A 277 2.46 4.69 -3.26
C GLY A 277 1.10 4.05 -3.53
N LEU A 278 0.05 4.68 -3.03
CA LEU A 278 -1.32 4.22 -3.22
C LEU A 278 -1.78 4.53 -4.66
N MET A 279 -2.28 3.51 -5.35
CA MET A 279 -2.89 3.62 -6.68
C MET A 279 -4.31 3.03 -6.65
N VAL A 280 -5.17 3.50 -7.56
CA VAL A 280 -6.57 3.06 -7.63
C VAL A 280 -6.85 2.55 -9.06
N PRO A 281 -6.35 1.36 -9.43
CA PRO A 281 -6.69 0.75 -10.70
C PRO A 281 -8.17 0.38 -10.77
N ILE A 282 -8.72 0.31 -11.99
CA ILE A 282 -10.15 0.24 -12.24
C ILE A 282 -10.53 -1.08 -12.88
N ILE A 283 -11.52 -1.74 -12.28
CA ILE A 283 -12.22 -2.89 -12.83
C ILE A 283 -13.35 -2.36 -13.70
N ARG A 284 -13.26 -2.59 -15.00
CA ARG A 284 -14.25 -2.11 -15.99
C ARG A 284 -15.49 -2.98 -16.03
N ASN A 285 -16.66 -2.33 -16.18
CA ASN A 285 -17.95 -3.00 -16.34
C ASN A 285 -18.16 -4.12 -15.31
N ALA A 286 -17.90 -3.81 -14.02
CA ALA A 286 -17.95 -4.80 -12.94
C ALA A 286 -19.31 -5.51 -12.82
N GLU A 287 -20.39 -4.90 -13.34
CA GLU A 287 -21.73 -5.48 -13.41
C GLU A 287 -21.85 -6.71 -14.32
N LYS A 288 -20.93 -6.84 -15.29
CA LYS A 288 -20.92 -7.95 -16.26
C LYS A 288 -20.02 -9.10 -15.83
N LEU A 289 -19.15 -8.86 -14.84
CA LEU A 289 -18.15 -9.82 -14.41
C LEU A 289 -18.71 -10.80 -13.37
N THR A 290 -18.29 -12.05 -13.47
CA THR A 290 -18.46 -13.06 -12.42
C THR A 290 -17.52 -12.80 -11.25
N MET A 291 -17.76 -13.45 -10.10
CA MET A 291 -16.86 -13.36 -8.93
C MET A 291 -15.42 -13.78 -9.27
N ALA A 292 -15.26 -14.80 -10.12
CA ALA A 292 -13.95 -15.29 -10.53
C ALA A 292 -13.21 -14.29 -11.44
N GLU A 293 -13.94 -13.65 -12.36
CA GLU A 293 -13.37 -12.62 -13.23
C GLU A 293 -12.98 -11.37 -12.45
N ILE A 294 -13.80 -10.95 -11.46
CA ILE A 294 -13.45 -9.84 -10.56
C ILE A 294 -12.15 -10.16 -9.79
N GLU A 295 -12.02 -11.35 -9.19
CA GLU A 295 -10.80 -11.74 -8.47
C GLU A 295 -9.58 -11.82 -9.40
N SER A 296 -9.75 -12.37 -10.61
CA SER A 296 -8.69 -12.44 -11.61
C SER A 296 -8.19 -11.05 -12.02
N GLU A 297 -9.14 -10.11 -12.20
CA GLU A 297 -8.81 -8.73 -12.55
C GLU A 297 -8.11 -7.99 -11.42
N ILE A 298 -8.54 -8.21 -10.16
CA ILE A 298 -7.86 -7.66 -8.97
C ILE A 298 -6.41 -8.16 -8.88
N VAL A 299 -6.20 -9.47 -9.08
CA VAL A 299 -4.86 -10.06 -9.07
C VAL A 299 -4.01 -9.46 -10.19
N ARG A 300 -4.52 -9.41 -11.43
CA ARG A 300 -3.85 -8.83 -12.60
C ARG A 300 -3.42 -7.38 -12.36
N LEU A 301 -4.33 -6.54 -11.87
CA LEU A 301 -4.06 -5.13 -11.59
C LEU A 301 -3.08 -4.94 -10.43
N SER A 302 -3.19 -5.77 -9.38
CA SER A 302 -2.28 -5.74 -8.24
C SER A 302 -0.85 -6.15 -8.62
N GLU A 303 -0.70 -7.14 -9.51
CA GLU A 303 0.60 -7.55 -10.04
C GLU A 303 1.23 -6.49 -10.93
N LYS A 304 0.44 -5.88 -11.85
CA LYS A 304 0.89 -4.71 -12.61
C LYS A 304 1.37 -3.58 -11.69
N GLY A 305 0.64 -3.34 -10.57
CA GLY A 305 0.99 -2.33 -9.57
C GLY A 305 2.33 -2.59 -8.91
N ARG A 306 2.55 -3.83 -8.45
CA ARG A 306 3.82 -4.23 -7.82
C ARG A 306 5.00 -4.14 -8.77
N GLN A 307 4.78 -4.42 -10.06
CA GLN A 307 5.79 -4.35 -11.10
C GLN A 307 5.99 -2.93 -11.66
N GLY A 308 5.25 -1.92 -11.16
CA GLY A 308 5.32 -0.55 -11.64
C GLY A 308 4.81 -0.33 -13.07
N ARG A 309 4.03 -1.29 -13.62
CA ARG A 309 3.52 -1.32 -15.01
C ARG A 309 2.05 -0.87 -15.16
N ILE A 310 1.46 -0.27 -14.13
CA ILE A 310 0.13 0.33 -14.25
C ILE A 310 0.21 1.51 -15.21
N GLY A 311 -0.58 1.46 -16.28
CA GLY A 311 -0.73 2.54 -17.25
C GLY A 311 -1.85 3.50 -16.86
N LEU A 312 -1.90 4.65 -17.55
CA LEU A 312 -2.94 5.66 -17.34
C LEU A 312 -4.34 5.10 -17.61
N SER A 313 -4.48 4.27 -18.64
CA SER A 313 -5.72 3.57 -18.98
C SER A 313 -6.25 2.63 -17.88
N ASP A 314 -5.37 2.14 -17.00
CA ASP A 314 -5.78 1.32 -15.86
C ASP A 314 -6.31 2.18 -14.69
N LEU A 315 -6.07 3.51 -14.69
CA LEU A 315 -6.35 4.42 -13.57
C LEU A 315 -7.48 5.43 -13.83
N GLU A 316 -7.79 5.71 -15.10
CA GLU A 316 -8.78 6.73 -15.49
C GLU A 316 -10.18 6.16 -15.65
N GLY A 317 -11.21 7.01 -15.48
CA GLY A 317 -12.60 6.75 -15.85
C GLY A 317 -13.39 5.88 -14.85
N GLY A 318 -12.88 5.63 -13.63
CA GLY A 318 -13.65 4.93 -12.60
C GLY A 318 -14.84 5.75 -12.10
N THR A 319 -15.94 5.06 -11.75
CA THR A 319 -17.18 5.71 -11.29
C THR A 319 -17.36 5.65 -9.77
N PHE A 320 -16.76 4.66 -9.12
CA PHE A 320 -16.81 4.44 -7.67
C PHE A 320 -15.51 3.80 -7.19
N THR A 321 -15.11 4.03 -5.94
CA THR A 321 -13.87 3.45 -5.39
C THR A 321 -14.16 2.62 -4.12
N ILE A 322 -13.46 1.48 -4.00
CA ILE A 322 -13.41 0.68 -2.76
C ILE A 322 -11.97 0.72 -2.23
N THR A 323 -11.80 1.07 -0.96
CA THR A 323 -10.50 1.07 -0.28
C THR A 323 -10.53 0.16 0.94
N ASN A 324 -9.44 -0.57 1.19
CA ASN A 324 -9.35 -1.52 2.30
C ASN A 324 -8.21 -1.15 3.25
N GLY A 325 -8.55 -0.48 4.36
CA GLY A 325 -7.64 -0.20 5.47
C GLY A 325 -7.51 -1.35 6.47
N GLY A 326 -8.42 -2.33 6.40
CA GLY A 326 -8.47 -3.46 7.36
C GLY A 326 -7.25 -4.36 7.31
N ILE A 327 -6.61 -4.50 6.14
CA ILE A 327 -5.35 -5.27 5.98
C ILE A 327 -4.19 -4.68 6.80
N PHE A 328 -4.28 -3.41 7.18
CA PHE A 328 -3.31 -2.71 8.03
C PHE A 328 -3.78 -2.60 9.48
N GLY A 329 -4.93 -3.22 9.83
CA GLY A 329 -5.50 -3.20 11.18
C GLY A 329 -6.39 -1.99 11.49
N SER A 330 -6.77 -1.18 10.50
CA SER A 330 -7.67 -0.04 10.72
C SER A 330 -9.05 -0.51 11.21
N MET A 331 -9.48 -0.01 12.35
CA MET A 331 -10.82 -0.28 12.88
C MET A 331 -11.88 0.57 12.19
N LEU A 332 -11.58 1.84 11.93
CA LEU A 332 -12.49 2.83 11.35
C LEU A 332 -11.68 3.98 10.75
N SER A 333 -12.09 4.47 9.59
CA SER A 333 -11.52 5.63 8.94
C SER A 333 -12.55 6.35 8.07
N THR A 334 -12.29 7.61 7.74
CA THR A 334 -13.06 8.42 6.81
C THR A 334 -12.27 8.59 5.52
N PRO A 335 -12.45 7.72 4.51
CA PRO A 335 -11.67 7.81 3.28
C PRO A 335 -11.96 9.12 2.53
N ILE A 336 -10.93 9.69 1.90
CA ILE A 336 -11.06 10.87 1.05
C ILE A 336 -11.54 10.43 -0.33
N LEU A 337 -12.43 11.21 -0.94
CA LEU A 337 -12.96 10.94 -2.27
C LEU A 337 -11.86 10.87 -3.34
N ASN A 338 -12.08 10.07 -4.37
CA ASN A 338 -11.21 9.99 -5.54
C ASN A 338 -11.86 10.71 -6.74
N PRO A 339 -11.56 12.00 -6.99
CA PRO A 339 -12.22 12.75 -8.05
C PRO A 339 -12.07 12.11 -9.43
N PRO A 340 -13.08 12.24 -10.31
CA PRO A 340 -14.31 13.03 -10.16
C PRO A 340 -15.45 12.31 -9.45
N GLN A 341 -15.22 11.15 -8.83
CA GLN A 341 -16.21 10.31 -8.16
C GLN A 341 -16.82 11.03 -6.95
N ALA A 342 -18.13 10.87 -6.76
CA ALA A 342 -18.83 11.47 -5.63
C ALA A 342 -18.87 10.59 -4.37
N ALA A 343 -18.42 9.33 -4.43
CA ALA A 343 -18.42 8.45 -3.27
C ALA A 343 -17.27 7.42 -3.28
N ILE A 344 -16.92 6.96 -2.09
CA ILE A 344 -15.90 5.93 -1.83
C ILE A 344 -16.31 5.07 -0.65
N LEU A 345 -16.20 3.74 -0.79
CA LEU A 345 -16.42 2.77 0.30
C LEU A 345 -15.11 2.40 0.97
N GLY A 346 -15.03 2.56 2.29
CA GLY A 346 -13.95 2.07 3.14
C GLY A 346 -14.30 0.75 3.80
N MET A 347 -13.40 -0.22 3.66
CA MET A 347 -13.43 -1.49 4.39
C MET A 347 -12.41 -1.46 5.52
N HIS A 348 -12.73 -2.14 6.62
CA HIS A 348 -11.88 -2.14 7.81
C HIS A 348 -11.58 -3.58 8.28
N ASN A 349 -10.87 -3.73 9.41
CA ASN A 349 -10.55 -5.03 9.94
C ASN A 349 -11.81 -5.81 10.40
N ILE A 350 -11.73 -7.14 10.30
CA ILE A 350 -12.74 -8.04 10.86
C ILE A 350 -12.28 -8.39 12.27
N VAL A 351 -13.17 -8.14 13.25
CA VAL A 351 -12.88 -8.39 14.67
C VAL A 351 -14.06 -9.12 15.30
N ASP A 352 -13.76 -10.15 16.09
CA ASP A 352 -14.80 -10.82 16.89
C ASP A 352 -15.34 -9.86 17.94
N ARG A 353 -16.65 -9.60 17.89
CA ARG A 353 -17.36 -8.68 18.79
C ARG A 353 -18.59 -9.33 19.41
N PRO A 354 -18.94 -9.00 20.66
CA PRO A 354 -20.23 -9.34 21.22
C PRO A 354 -21.33 -8.51 20.54
N VAL A 355 -22.28 -9.18 19.92
CA VAL A 355 -23.45 -8.55 19.27
C VAL A 355 -24.73 -9.15 19.83
N ALA A 356 -25.81 -8.37 19.85
CA ALA A 356 -27.12 -8.84 20.26
C ALA A 356 -27.87 -9.45 19.07
N ILE A 357 -28.14 -10.76 19.12
CA ILE A 357 -28.92 -11.49 18.12
C ILE A 357 -30.08 -12.20 18.83
N ASP A 358 -31.30 -11.93 18.42
CA ASP A 358 -32.51 -12.52 18.97
C ASP A 358 -32.58 -12.48 20.54
N GLY A 359 -32.11 -11.34 21.10
CA GLY A 359 -32.07 -11.13 22.56
C GLY A 359 -30.96 -11.87 23.31
N ARG A 360 -30.00 -12.47 22.59
CA ARG A 360 -28.82 -13.13 23.15
C ARG A 360 -27.54 -12.41 22.73
N VAL A 361 -26.49 -12.51 23.56
CA VAL A 361 -25.17 -12.02 23.19
C VAL A 361 -24.42 -13.13 22.49
N GLU A 362 -24.03 -12.90 21.23
CA GLU A 362 -23.24 -13.83 20.44
C GLU A 362 -21.93 -13.17 20.01
N ILE A 363 -20.87 -13.95 19.88
CA ILE A 363 -19.61 -13.48 19.32
C ILE A 363 -19.69 -13.63 17.80
N ARG A 364 -19.53 -12.53 17.07
CA ARG A 364 -19.58 -12.50 15.61
C ARG A 364 -18.36 -11.76 15.04
N PRO A 365 -17.84 -12.20 13.90
CA PRO A 365 -16.80 -11.47 13.16
C PRO A 365 -17.44 -10.25 12.48
N VAL A 366 -17.23 -9.06 13.04
CA VAL A 366 -17.84 -7.81 12.57
C VAL A 366 -16.80 -6.96 11.86
N MET A 367 -17.18 -6.38 10.71
CA MET A 367 -16.43 -5.37 9.99
C MET A 367 -17.21 -4.05 10.02
N TYR A 368 -16.54 -2.94 10.34
CA TYR A 368 -17.08 -1.63 10.04
C TYR A 368 -16.85 -1.27 8.57
N ILE A 369 -17.85 -0.69 7.96
CA ILE A 369 -17.80 -0.12 6.61
C ILE A 369 -18.12 1.36 6.70
N ALA A 370 -17.45 2.16 5.87
CA ALA A 370 -17.61 3.61 5.82
C ALA A 370 -17.91 4.03 4.38
N LEU A 371 -18.90 4.88 4.17
CA LEU A 371 -19.15 5.55 2.91
C LEU A 371 -18.85 7.04 3.09
N SER A 372 -17.76 7.52 2.47
CA SER A 372 -17.58 8.96 2.29
C SER A 372 -18.20 9.39 0.98
N TYR A 373 -18.86 10.53 0.98
CA TYR A 373 -19.61 11.03 -0.18
C TYR A 373 -19.68 12.55 -0.20
N ASP A 374 -19.93 13.08 -1.39
CA ASP A 374 -20.13 14.52 -1.60
C ASP A 374 -21.61 14.86 -1.35
N HIS A 375 -21.87 15.55 -0.23
CA HIS A 375 -23.24 15.89 0.19
C HIS A 375 -23.90 16.98 -0.68
N ARG A 376 -23.16 17.53 -1.66
CA ARG A 376 -23.77 18.43 -2.65
C ARG A 376 -24.74 17.71 -3.58
N ILE A 377 -24.56 16.40 -3.82
CA ILE A 377 -25.42 15.60 -4.71
C ILE A 377 -25.95 14.33 -4.06
N ILE A 378 -25.35 13.82 -2.99
CA ILE A 378 -25.77 12.60 -2.30
C ILE A 378 -26.34 12.97 -0.94
N ASP A 379 -27.64 12.78 -0.75
CA ASP A 379 -28.32 13.02 0.51
C ASP A 379 -28.20 11.86 1.49
N GLY A 380 -28.58 12.11 2.77
CA GLY A 380 -28.56 11.12 3.82
C GLY A 380 -29.39 9.88 3.51
N LYS A 381 -30.53 10.03 2.83
CA LYS A 381 -31.38 8.90 2.40
C LYS A 381 -30.65 7.96 1.45
N ASP A 382 -29.95 8.52 0.45
CA ASP A 382 -29.25 7.73 -0.56
C ASP A 382 -27.95 7.12 -0.02
N SER A 383 -27.17 7.89 0.74
CA SER A 383 -25.92 7.41 1.33
C SER A 383 -26.14 6.30 2.36
N VAL A 384 -27.08 6.51 3.29
CA VAL A 384 -27.41 5.50 4.31
C VAL A 384 -28.13 4.31 3.67
N GLY A 385 -29.08 4.55 2.72
CA GLY A 385 -29.77 3.51 1.99
C GLY A 385 -28.81 2.60 1.21
N PHE A 386 -27.87 3.19 0.49
CA PHE A 386 -26.80 2.47 -0.19
C PHE A 386 -25.97 1.61 0.77
N LEU A 387 -25.51 2.18 1.89
CA LEU A 387 -24.66 1.46 2.84
C LEU A 387 -25.42 0.31 3.55
N VAL A 388 -26.70 0.53 3.87
CA VAL A 388 -27.60 -0.52 4.40
C VAL A 388 -27.76 -1.63 3.37
N ARG A 389 -27.90 -1.29 2.08
CA ARG A 389 -28.05 -2.28 1.02
C ARG A 389 -26.79 -3.12 0.85
N VAL A 390 -25.61 -2.49 0.86
CA VAL A 390 -24.32 -3.20 0.85
C VAL A 390 -24.24 -4.16 2.05
N LYS A 391 -24.56 -3.71 3.26
CA LYS A 391 -24.63 -4.55 4.47
C LYS A 391 -25.52 -5.77 4.26
N GLN A 392 -26.76 -5.56 3.85
CA GLN A 392 -27.75 -6.63 3.68
C GLN A 392 -27.26 -7.73 2.71
N MET A 393 -26.63 -7.32 1.59
CA MET A 393 -26.08 -8.26 0.62
C MET A 393 -24.83 -8.99 1.12
N LEU A 394 -24.02 -8.36 1.95
CA LEU A 394 -22.84 -9.02 2.56
C LEU A 394 -23.25 -10.03 3.64
N GLU A 395 -24.26 -9.70 4.41
CA GLU A 395 -24.83 -10.60 5.43
C GLU A 395 -25.67 -11.74 4.81
N ASN A 396 -26.29 -11.48 3.64
CA ASN A 396 -27.09 -12.44 2.88
C ASN A 396 -26.63 -12.45 1.40
N PRO A 397 -25.49 -13.08 1.07
CA PRO A 397 -24.89 -13.01 -0.26
C PRO A 397 -25.76 -13.57 -1.39
N GLU A 398 -26.72 -14.42 -1.08
CA GLU A 398 -27.70 -14.95 -2.02
C GLU A 398 -28.54 -13.84 -2.71
N GLN A 399 -28.77 -12.73 -2.02
CA GLN A 399 -29.47 -11.56 -2.58
C GLN A 399 -28.71 -10.90 -3.72
N MET A 400 -27.38 -11.08 -3.82
CA MET A 400 -26.59 -10.56 -4.95
C MET A 400 -27.00 -11.22 -6.28
N LEU A 401 -27.56 -12.44 -6.25
CA LEU A 401 -28.01 -13.16 -7.44
C LEU A 401 -29.37 -12.63 -7.93
N THR A 402 -30.12 -12.00 -7.08
CA THR A 402 -31.50 -11.56 -7.31
C THR A 402 -31.62 -10.04 -7.38
N GLY A 403 -30.52 -9.33 -7.65
CA GLY A 403 -30.50 -7.86 -7.68
C GLY A 403 -30.83 -7.22 -6.33
N GLY A 404 -30.60 -7.95 -5.24
CA GLY A 404 -30.85 -7.50 -3.88
C GLY A 404 -32.27 -7.72 -3.36
N VAL A 405 -33.12 -8.41 -4.12
CA VAL A 405 -34.42 -8.87 -3.63
C VAL A 405 -34.23 -10.15 -2.82
N ASN A 406 -35.00 -10.31 -1.73
CA ASN A 406 -34.98 -11.55 -0.98
C ASN A 406 -35.41 -12.72 -1.90
N PRO A 407 -34.62 -13.81 -2.02
CA PRO A 407 -34.96 -14.96 -2.87
C PRO A 407 -36.33 -15.56 -2.56
N ASP A 408 -36.74 -15.60 -1.28
CA ASP A 408 -38.06 -16.13 -0.89
C ASP A 408 -39.21 -15.29 -1.46
N ARG A 409 -39.05 -13.96 -1.48
CA ARG A 409 -40.06 -13.05 -2.05
C ARG A 409 -40.18 -13.24 -3.57
N LEU A 410 -39.05 -13.43 -4.24
CA LEU A 410 -39.05 -13.74 -5.67
C LEU A 410 -39.69 -15.10 -5.97
N LEU A 411 -39.44 -16.11 -5.12
CA LEU A 411 -40.02 -17.43 -5.26
C LEU A 411 -41.53 -17.40 -5.07
N LEU A 412 -42.01 -16.52 -4.18
CA LEU A 412 -43.43 -16.39 -3.83
C LEU A 412 -44.19 -15.33 -4.68
N ASP A 413 -43.45 -14.62 -5.55
CA ASP A 413 -43.97 -13.52 -6.38
C ASP A 413 -44.69 -12.43 -5.55
N ILE A 414 -44.04 -12.00 -4.42
CA ILE A 414 -44.57 -11.00 -3.48
C ILE A 414 -43.56 -9.88 -3.18
#